data_0e55f23376d931cce0ffac42925e9a89
#
_entry.id   0e55f23376d931cce0ffac42925e9a89
#
_cell.length_a   1.000
_cell.length_b   1.000
_cell.length_c   1.000
_cell.angle_alpha   90.00
_cell.angle_beta   90.00
_cell.angle_gamma   90.00
#
_symmetry.space_group_name_H-M   'P 1'
#
loop_
_entity.id
_entity.type
_entity.pdbx_description
1 polymer ?
#
loop_
_entity_poly.entity_id
_entity_poly.type
_entity_poly.pdbx_seq_one_letter_code
_entity_poly.pdbx_strand_id
1 'polypeptide(L)'
;LLTVAGTKRVITLDLHAGQIQGFFNIPVDNLFAAPVLIDYIRNNFRDELVIVSPDAGGVERARAFAKRLNAELAIIDKRREAPNKAKAMAVIGDVADKVAVILDDMADTAGTLTEAAEAVMNSGAKEIHACCAHPVLSGPAIERICDSALKSLVVTDTIPLKENAAACDKIKVLTISKLIGEAIIRSFRGDSVTSLFV
;
A
#
# COMPACT_ATOMS: atom_id res chain seq x y z
N LEU A 1 -4.74 8.93 -25.89
CA LEU A 1 -3.62 8.50 -26.76
C LEU A 1 -3.59 6.98 -26.93
N LEU A 2 -3.67 6.20 -25.86
CA LEU A 2 -3.69 4.73 -25.93
C LEU A 2 -4.85 4.20 -26.80
N THR A 3 -6.05 4.74 -26.60
CA THR A 3 -7.24 4.36 -27.38
C THR A 3 -7.06 4.69 -28.86
N VAL A 4 -6.54 5.88 -29.18
CA VAL A 4 -6.26 6.29 -30.57
C VAL A 4 -5.18 5.42 -31.20
N ALA A 5 -4.19 4.97 -30.41
CA ALA A 5 -3.16 4.03 -30.86
C ALA A 5 -3.67 2.60 -31.08
N GLY A 6 -4.96 2.32 -30.82
CA GLY A 6 -5.58 1.04 -31.09
C GLY A 6 -5.73 0.10 -29.89
N THR A 7 -5.43 0.56 -28.66
CA THR A 7 -5.67 -0.24 -27.45
C THR A 7 -7.14 -0.60 -27.32
N LYS A 8 -7.43 -1.88 -27.04
CA LYS A 8 -8.81 -2.40 -26.92
C LYS A 8 -9.23 -2.65 -25.47
N ARG A 9 -8.29 -2.83 -24.56
CA ARG A 9 -8.52 -3.05 -23.11
C ARG A 9 -7.29 -2.61 -22.34
N VAL A 10 -7.49 -2.14 -21.13
CA VAL A 10 -6.41 -1.72 -20.20
C VAL A 10 -6.52 -2.55 -18.94
N ILE A 11 -5.41 -3.10 -18.48
CA ILE A 11 -5.28 -3.71 -17.14
C ILE A 11 -4.31 -2.84 -16.35
N THR A 12 -4.72 -2.44 -15.16
CA THR A 12 -3.91 -1.65 -14.22
C THR A 12 -3.88 -2.34 -12.86
N LEU A 13 -3.01 -1.90 -11.99
CA LEU A 13 -2.94 -2.35 -10.62
C LEU A 13 -2.87 -1.15 -9.67
N ASP A 14 -3.72 -1.13 -8.64
CA ASP A 14 -3.75 -0.14 -7.56
C ASP A 14 -3.56 1.31 -8.04
N LEU A 15 -4.41 1.77 -8.98
CA LEU A 15 -4.39 3.17 -9.41
C LEU A 15 -4.53 4.09 -8.20
N HIS A 16 -3.61 5.06 -8.06
CA HIS A 16 -3.69 6.09 -7.03
C HIS A 16 -5.00 6.87 -7.09
N ALA A 17 -5.42 7.23 -8.29
CA ALA A 17 -6.70 7.87 -8.56
C ALA A 17 -7.58 6.91 -9.38
N GLY A 18 -8.45 6.17 -8.71
CA GLY A 18 -9.36 5.20 -9.35
C GLY A 18 -10.25 5.81 -10.43
N GLN A 19 -10.51 7.12 -10.35
CA GLN A 19 -11.28 7.89 -11.32
C GLN A 19 -10.67 7.90 -12.73
N ILE A 20 -9.36 7.60 -12.86
CA ILE A 20 -8.68 7.47 -14.17
C ILE A 20 -9.40 6.49 -15.08
N GLN A 21 -10.02 5.42 -14.52
CA GLN A 21 -10.81 4.46 -15.28
C GLN A 21 -11.94 5.13 -16.09
N GLY A 22 -12.55 6.19 -15.54
CA GLY A 22 -13.66 6.91 -16.18
C GLY A 22 -13.27 7.73 -17.41
N PHE A 23 -11.98 7.93 -17.69
CA PHE A 23 -11.51 8.65 -18.87
C PHE A 23 -11.32 7.75 -20.11
N PHE A 24 -11.45 6.43 -19.95
CA PHE A 24 -11.35 5.51 -21.05
C PHE A 24 -12.72 5.16 -21.63
N ASN A 25 -12.83 5.11 -22.95
CA ASN A 25 -14.01 4.61 -23.68
C ASN A 25 -13.87 3.11 -24.04
N ILE A 26 -12.89 2.43 -23.45
CA ILE A 26 -12.60 1.02 -23.60
C ILE A 26 -12.59 0.35 -22.23
N PRO A 27 -12.78 -0.97 -22.12
CA PRO A 27 -12.74 -1.64 -20.82
C PRO A 27 -11.42 -1.41 -20.08
N VAL A 28 -11.53 -1.12 -18.78
CA VAL A 28 -10.40 -0.97 -17.85
C VAL A 28 -10.63 -1.88 -16.66
N ASP A 29 -9.67 -2.74 -16.37
CA ASP A 29 -9.65 -3.58 -15.17
C ASP A 29 -8.56 -3.05 -14.23
N ASN A 30 -8.95 -2.40 -13.15
CA ASN A 30 -8.02 -1.95 -12.12
C ASN A 30 -7.94 -3.00 -11.01
N LEU A 31 -6.96 -3.88 -11.10
CA LEU A 31 -6.69 -4.92 -10.09
C LEU A 31 -6.09 -4.32 -8.82
N PHE A 32 -6.04 -5.12 -7.76
CA PHE A 32 -5.44 -4.72 -6.48
C PHE A 32 -4.39 -5.75 -6.05
N ALA A 33 -3.26 -5.29 -5.49
CA ALA A 33 -2.25 -6.16 -4.88
C ALA A 33 -2.75 -6.79 -3.56
N ALA A 34 -3.92 -6.39 -3.09
CA ALA A 34 -4.51 -6.82 -1.83
C ALA A 34 -4.45 -8.34 -1.58
N PRO A 35 -4.79 -9.23 -2.52
CA PRO A 35 -4.70 -10.67 -2.27
C PRO A 35 -3.29 -11.12 -1.88
N VAL A 36 -2.27 -10.61 -2.57
CA VAL A 36 -0.85 -10.96 -2.33
C VAL A 36 -0.36 -10.39 -1.01
N LEU A 37 -0.70 -9.13 -0.72
CA LEU A 37 -0.31 -8.46 0.52
C LEU A 37 -1.01 -9.05 1.74
N ILE A 38 -2.31 -9.37 1.66
CA ILE A 38 -3.08 -10.00 2.74
C ILE A 38 -2.52 -11.38 3.08
N ASP A 39 -2.19 -12.18 2.07
CA ASP A 39 -1.60 -13.51 2.28
C ASP A 39 -0.23 -13.38 2.96
N TYR A 40 0.58 -12.42 2.56
CA TYR A 40 1.85 -12.15 3.23
C TYR A 40 1.64 -11.75 4.70
N ILE A 41 0.75 -10.80 4.98
CA ILE A 41 0.47 -10.32 6.34
C ILE A 41 0.00 -11.48 7.21
N ARG A 42 -0.97 -12.28 6.75
CA ARG A 42 -1.53 -13.44 7.46
C ARG A 42 -0.47 -14.49 7.82
N ASN A 43 0.50 -14.70 6.96
CA ASN A 43 1.51 -15.73 7.15
C ASN A 43 2.70 -15.28 8.02
N ASN A 44 2.95 -13.97 8.11
CA ASN A 44 4.15 -13.44 8.77
C ASN A 44 3.86 -12.75 10.11
N PHE A 45 2.63 -12.26 10.34
CA PHE A 45 2.27 -11.59 11.59
C PHE A 45 1.18 -12.39 12.30
N ARG A 46 1.48 -12.85 13.53
CA ARG A 46 0.60 -13.73 14.33
C ARG A 46 0.14 -13.09 15.64
N ASP A 47 0.73 -11.97 16.01
CA ASP A 47 0.35 -11.20 17.20
C ASP A 47 -0.93 -10.39 16.94
N GLU A 48 -1.44 -9.70 17.95
CA GLU A 48 -2.54 -8.75 17.79
C GLU A 48 -2.17 -7.70 16.73
N LEU A 49 -2.96 -7.70 15.67
CA LEU A 49 -2.69 -6.93 14.45
C LEU A 49 -3.60 -5.72 14.37
N VAL A 50 -3.05 -4.57 14.07
CA VAL A 50 -3.79 -3.37 13.72
C VAL A 50 -3.37 -2.88 12.33
N ILE A 51 -4.35 -2.65 11.47
CA ILE A 51 -4.14 -2.08 10.14
C ILE A 51 -4.27 -0.57 10.26
N VAL A 52 -3.28 0.16 9.75
CA VAL A 52 -3.20 1.61 9.89
C VAL A 52 -3.34 2.29 8.53
N SER A 53 -4.28 3.22 8.43
CA SER A 53 -4.34 4.14 7.29
C SER A 53 -3.46 5.35 7.56
N PRO A 54 -2.52 5.71 6.67
CA PRO A 54 -1.62 6.85 6.87
C PRO A 54 -2.31 8.21 6.71
N ASP A 55 -3.55 8.23 6.23
CA ASP A 55 -4.39 9.42 6.07
C ASP A 55 -5.86 9.06 5.87
N ALA A 56 -6.72 10.05 5.73
CA ALA A 56 -8.15 9.86 5.51
C ALA A 56 -8.48 9.21 4.14
N GLY A 57 -7.65 9.41 3.13
CA GLY A 57 -7.87 8.86 1.77
C GLY A 57 -7.70 7.35 1.69
N GLY A 58 -6.80 6.78 2.51
CA GLY A 58 -6.52 5.35 2.54
C GLY A 58 -7.46 4.51 3.43
N VAL A 59 -8.41 5.14 4.15
CA VAL A 59 -9.23 4.45 5.16
C VAL A 59 -10.04 3.30 4.59
N GLU A 60 -10.59 3.45 3.40
CA GLU A 60 -11.42 2.40 2.77
C GLU A 60 -10.59 1.15 2.45
N ARG A 61 -9.37 1.35 1.93
CA ARG A 61 -8.39 0.28 1.71
C ARG A 61 -8.01 -0.40 3.02
N ALA A 62 -7.61 0.37 4.02
CA ALA A 62 -7.21 -0.16 5.33
C ALA A 62 -8.34 -0.96 6.00
N ARG A 63 -9.58 -0.48 5.92
CA ARG A 63 -10.77 -1.19 6.41
C ARG A 63 -11.01 -2.52 5.71
N ALA A 64 -10.82 -2.57 4.38
CA ALA A 64 -10.95 -3.81 3.62
C ALA A 64 -9.92 -4.85 4.03
N PHE A 65 -8.69 -4.45 4.31
CA PHE A 65 -7.64 -5.32 4.83
C PHE A 65 -7.93 -5.77 6.26
N ALA A 66 -8.28 -4.85 7.16
CA ALA A 66 -8.62 -5.14 8.55
C ALA A 66 -9.73 -6.21 8.63
N LYS A 67 -10.80 -6.05 7.85
CA LYS A 67 -11.90 -7.02 7.78
C LYS A 67 -11.42 -8.41 7.33
N ARG A 68 -10.56 -8.51 6.29
CA ARG A 68 -10.07 -9.79 5.76
C ARG A 68 -9.05 -10.48 6.67
N LEU A 69 -8.35 -9.69 7.48
CA LEU A 69 -7.34 -10.17 8.43
C LEU A 69 -7.92 -10.40 9.84
N ASN A 70 -9.19 -10.03 10.07
CA ASN A 70 -9.80 -9.98 11.38
C ASN A 70 -8.96 -9.16 12.38
N ALA A 71 -8.49 -8.00 11.91
CA ALA A 71 -7.63 -7.07 12.63
C ALA A 71 -8.37 -5.78 12.97
N GLU A 72 -7.84 -5.03 13.91
CA GLU A 72 -8.32 -3.69 14.22
C GLU A 72 -7.92 -2.67 13.16
N LEU A 73 -8.55 -1.50 13.18
CA LEU A 73 -8.28 -0.39 12.28
C LEU A 73 -7.88 0.84 13.08
N ALA A 74 -6.76 1.46 12.70
CA ALA A 74 -6.39 2.79 13.15
C ALA A 74 -6.19 3.73 11.97
N ILE A 75 -6.30 5.03 12.21
CA ILE A 75 -6.22 6.08 11.19
C ILE A 75 -5.32 7.18 11.70
N ILE A 76 -4.44 7.70 10.85
CA ILE A 76 -3.64 8.87 11.18
C ILE A 76 -4.36 10.12 10.69
N ASP A 77 -4.75 10.96 11.66
CA ASP A 77 -5.33 12.28 11.40
C ASP A 77 -4.21 13.33 11.35
N LYS A 78 -4.02 13.91 10.18
CA LYS A 78 -3.02 14.96 9.92
C LYS A 78 -3.67 16.33 10.10
N ARG A 79 -3.59 16.91 11.29
CA ARG A 79 -4.10 18.27 11.55
C ARG A 79 -3.03 19.32 11.28
N ARG A 80 -3.36 20.29 10.45
CA ARG A 80 -2.63 21.55 10.36
C ARG A 80 -3.29 22.55 11.31
N GLU A 81 -2.78 22.71 12.51
CA GLU A 81 -3.36 23.66 13.49
C GLU A 81 -3.16 25.12 13.11
N ALA A 82 -2.14 25.47 12.34
CA ALA A 82 -1.91 26.82 11.79
C ALA A 82 -0.79 26.78 10.72
N PRO A 83 -0.71 27.82 9.84
CA PRO A 83 0.47 28.04 9.00
C PRO A 83 1.72 28.16 9.89
N ASN A 84 2.81 27.46 9.55
CA ASN A 84 4.10 27.44 10.27
C ASN A 84 4.15 26.72 11.64
N LYS A 85 3.16 25.95 12.05
CA LYS A 85 3.28 24.99 13.15
C LYS A 85 3.59 23.59 12.63
N ALA A 86 4.35 22.82 13.44
CA ALA A 86 4.61 21.41 13.14
C ALA A 86 3.28 20.66 12.94
N LYS A 87 3.24 19.77 11.95
CA LYS A 87 2.06 18.93 11.71
C LYS A 87 1.84 18.05 12.95
N ALA A 88 0.76 18.26 13.67
CA ALA A 88 0.33 17.32 14.69
C ALA A 88 -0.30 16.09 13.99
N MET A 89 0.23 14.90 14.25
CA MET A 89 -0.36 13.64 13.85
C MET A 89 -1.02 13.00 15.05
N ALA A 90 -2.33 12.76 14.97
CA ALA A 90 -3.06 12.02 15.98
C ALA A 90 -3.40 10.63 15.43
N VAL A 91 -3.15 9.58 16.21
CA VAL A 91 -3.60 8.23 15.90
C VAL A 91 -4.99 8.05 16.47
N ILE A 92 -5.95 7.72 15.63
CA ILE A 92 -7.34 7.39 16.00
C ILE A 92 -7.48 5.87 15.92
N GLY A 93 -7.77 5.22 17.01
CA GLY A 93 -7.79 3.77 17.18
C GLY A 93 -6.74 3.32 18.18
N ASP A 94 -6.82 2.07 18.60
CA ASP A 94 -5.89 1.49 19.57
C ASP A 94 -4.76 0.74 18.86
N VAL A 95 -3.52 1.18 19.12
CA VAL A 95 -2.30 0.58 18.54
C VAL A 95 -1.35 0.07 19.65
N ALA A 96 -1.67 0.31 20.93
CA ALA A 96 -0.79 -0.02 22.04
C ALA A 96 -0.54 -1.53 22.11
N ASP A 97 0.74 -1.89 22.28
CA ASP A 97 1.22 -3.28 22.38
C ASP A 97 0.93 -4.19 21.15
N LYS A 98 0.42 -3.62 20.04
CA LYS A 98 0.06 -4.35 18.81
C LYS A 98 1.13 -4.25 17.73
N VAL A 99 1.08 -5.21 16.81
CA VAL A 99 1.83 -5.13 15.54
C VAL A 99 1.03 -4.28 14.56
N ALA A 100 1.56 -3.11 14.21
CA ALA A 100 0.92 -2.18 13.29
C ALA A 100 1.40 -2.38 11.84
N VAL A 101 0.46 -2.46 10.90
CA VAL A 101 0.76 -2.51 9.46
C VAL A 101 0.15 -1.29 8.78
N ILE A 102 1.00 -0.35 8.36
CA ILE A 102 0.59 0.83 7.61
C ILE A 102 0.38 0.43 6.15
N LEU A 103 -0.79 0.78 5.59
CA LEU A 103 -1.13 0.46 4.20
C LEU A 103 -1.21 1.70 3.34
N ASP A 104 -0.48 1.69 2.22
CA ASP A 104 -0.59 2.72 1.19
C ASP A 104 -0.64 2.08 -0.21
N ASP A 105 -0.91 2.85 -1.26
CA ASP A 105 -0.80 2.37 -2.65
C ASP A 105 0.63 2.48 -3.14
N MET A 106 1.35 3.53 -2.77
CA MET A 106 2.73 3.73 -3.20
C MET A 106 3.62 4.31 -2.10
N ALA A 107 4.88 3.98 -2.15
CA ALA A 107 5.94 4.65 -1.41
C ALA A 107 6.77 5.46 -2.41
N ASP A 108 6.54 6.78 -2.48
CA ASP A 108 7.32 7.68 -3.34
C ASP A 108 8.53 8.19 -2.56
N THR A 109 8.46 9.34 -1.91
CA THR A 109 9.58 9.89 -1.11
C THR A 109 9.66 9.32 0.30
N ALA A 110 8.72 8.45 0.66
CA ALA A 110 8.53 7.81 1.96
C ALA A 110 8.29 8.77 3.16
N GLY A 111 8.18 10.08 2.94
CA GLY A 111 8.00 11.04 4.03
C GLY A 111 6.73 10.77 4.83
N THR A 112 5.58 10.67 4.17
CA THR A 112 4.28 10.36 4.80
C THR A 112 4.34 9.04 5.58
N LEU A 113 4.97 8.03 4.99
CA LEU A 113 5.04 6.69 5.56
C LEU A 113 5.89 6.65 6.83
N THR A 114 7.04 7.33 6.84
CA THR A 114 7.94 7.37 8.00
C THR A 114 7.42 8.27 9.12
N GLU A 115 6.80 9.41 8.78
CA GLU A 115 6.09 10.25 9.74
C GLU A 115 4.93 9.47 10.41
N ALA A 116 4.19 8.70 9.62
CA ALA A 116 3.13 7.82 10.10
C ALA A 116 3.66 6.74 11.07
N ALA A 117 4.78 6.12 10.71
CA ALA A 117 5.42 5.11 11.55
C ALA A 117 5.87 5.70 12.90
N GLU A 118 6.44 6.90 12.90
CA GLU A 118 6.83 7.60 14.13
C GLU A 118 5.62 7.89 15.02
N ALA A 119 4.52 8.39 14.46
CA ALA A 119 3.29 8.65 15.21
C ALA A 119 2.70 7.38 15.85
N VAL A 120 2.69 6.27 15.11
CA VAL A 120 2.21 4.97 15.60
C VAL A 120 3.13 4.41 16.68
N MET A 121 4.46 4.56 16.55
CA MET A 121 5.43 4.16 17.58
C MET A 121 5.23 4.97 18.86
N ASN A 122 5.09 6.28 18.74
CA ASN A 122 4.86 7.17 19.88
C ASN A 122 3.52 6.91 20.59
N SER A 123 2.58 6.26 19.89
CA SER A 123 1.29 5.80 20.44
C SER A 123 1.36 4.40 21.07
N GLY A 124 2.56 3.81 21.20
CA GLY A 124 2.80 2.58 21.95
C GLY A 124 2.71 1.29 21.15
N ALA A 125 2.76 1.34 19.81
CA ALA A 125 2.81 0.11 19.03
C ALA A 125 4.07 -0.72 19.32
N LYS A 126 3.91 -2.06 19.35
CA LYS A 126 5.00 -3.01 19.61
C LYS A 126 5.98 -3.07 18.44
N GLU A 127 5.47 -3.16 17.26
CA GLU A 127 6.23 -3.26 16.00
C GLU A 127 5.47 -2.56 14.87
N ILE A 128 6.20 -2.00 13.92
CA ILE A 128 5.60 -1.29 12.80
C ILE A 128 6.16 -1.81 11.49
N HIS A 129 5.25 -2.20 10.62
CA HIS A 129 5.51 -2.60 9.24
C HIS A 129 4.70 -1.71 8.30
N ALA A 130 5.12 -1.67 7.04
CA ALA A 130 4.34 -1.02 6.00
C ALA A 130 4.18 -1.94 4.80
N CYS A 131 3.07 -1.80 4.10
CA CYS A 131 2.81 -2.49 2.85
C CYS A 131 2.29 -1.49 1.81
N CYS A 132 2.83 -1.53 0.60
CA CYS A 132 2.29 -0.79 -0.54
C CYS A 132 2.47 -1.57 -1.85
N ALA A 133 1.67 -1.21 -2.86
CA ALA A 133 1.79 -1.85 -4.18
C ALA A 133 3.03 -1.33 -4.92
N HIS A 134 3.23 -0.01 -4.96
CA HIS A 134 4.20 0.62 -5.88
C HIS A 134 5.43 1.19 -5.17
N PRO A 135 6.61 0.55 -5.30
CA PRO A 135 7.87 1.07 -4.76
C PRO A 135 8.50 2.10 -5.70
N VAL A 136 7.95 3.32 -5.76
CA VAL A 136 8.55 4.41 -6.55
C VAL A 136 9.91 4.80 -6.00
N LEU A 137 10.03 4.92 -4.68
CA LEU A 137 11.26 5.10 -3.90
C LEU A 137 12.17 6.20 -4.47
N SER A 138 11.59 7.38 -4.70
CA SER A 138 12.31 8.52 -5.25
C SER A 138 13.03 9.33 -4.18
N GLY A 139 14.06 10.07 -4.62
CA GLY A 139 14.81 11.00 -3.77
C GLY A 139 15.35 10.32 -2.50
N PRO A 140 15.06 10.86 -1.30
CA PRO A 140 15.62 10.37 -0.03
C PRO A 140 14.85 9.17 0.56
N ALA A 141 13.99 8.49 -0.22
CA ALA A 141 13.09 7.45 0.30
C ALA A 141 13.82 6.33 1.05
N ILE A 142 14.93 5.83 0.50
CA ILE A 142 15.68 4.71 1.07
C ILE A 142 16.30 5.11 2.42
N GLU A 143 16.95 6.27 2.48
CA GLU A 143 17.54 6.81 3.70
C GLU A 143 16.47 6.96 4.78
N ARG A 144 15.34 7.57 4.46
CA ARG A 144 14.21 7.72 5.38
C ARG A 144 13.67 6.39 5.91
N ILE A 145 13.53 5.39 5.03
CA ILE A 145 13.06 4.06 5.43
C ILE A 145 14.07 3.39 6.37
N CYS A 146 15.35 3.44 6.03
CA CYS A 146 16.42 2.84 6.85
C CYS A 146 16.49 3.47 8.24
N ASP A 147 16.32 4.79 8.36
CA ASP A 147 16.39 5.54 9.61
C ASP A 147 15.08 5.55 10.40
N SER A 148 13.97 5.08 9.80
CA SER A 148 12.64 5.11 10.44
C SER A 148 12.41 4.00 11.47
N ALA A 149 11.31 4.14 12.21
CA ALA A 149 10.80 3.12 13.13
C ALA A 149 10.25 1.86 12.42
N LEU A 150 10.17 1.86 11.08
CA LEU A 150 9.70 0.69 10.33
C LEU A 150 10.65 -0.49 10.50
N LYS A 151 10.12 -1.65 10.86
CA LYS A 151 10.84 -2.93 10.82
C LYS A 151 10.95 -3.47 9.39
N SER A 152 9.90 -3.30 8.59
CA SER A 152 9.94 -3.66 7.17
C SER A 152 8.96 -2.82 6.36
N LEU A 153 9.32 -2.63 5.09
CA LEU A 153 8.46 -2.16 4.02
C LEU A 153 8.26 -3.30 3.02
N VAL A 154 7.05 -3.80 2.90
CA VAL A 154 6.68 -4.84 1.95
C VAL A 154 6.08 -4.19 0.71
N VAL A 155 6.64 -4.47 -0.44
CA VAL A 155 6.24 -3.88 -1.73
C VAL A 155 6.01 -4.97 -2.77
N THR A 156 5.46 -4.61 -3.90
CA THR A 156 5.36 -5.55 -5.02
C THR A 156 6.40 -5.25 -6.11
N ASP A 157 6.54 -6.17 -7.06
CA ASP A 157 7.43 -6.03 -8.22
C ASP A 157 6.81 -5.24 -9.38
N THR A 158 5.84 -4.36 -9.10
CA THR A 158 5.25 -3.43 -10.11
C THR A 158 6.27 -2.46 -10.68
N ILE A 159 7.27 -2.09 -9.89
CA ILE A 159 8.38 -1.22 -10.27
C ILE A 159 9.67 -1.92 -9.84
N PRO A 160 10.62 -2.16 -10.74
CA PRO A 160 11.91 -2.75 -10.40
C PRO A 160 12.66 -1.89 -9.38
N LEU A 161 13.19 -2.52 -8.32
CA LEU A 161 14.00 -1.80 -7.35
C LEU A 161 15.34 -1.38 -7.95
N LYS A 162 15.79 -0.18 -7.61
CA LYS A 162 17.16 0.27 -7.85
C LYS A 162 18.12 -0.47 -6.91
N GLU A 163 19.40 -0.53 -7.26
CA GLU A 163 20.43 -1.26 -6.49
C GLU A 163 20.47 -0.86 -5.00
N ASN A 164 20.40 0.45 -4.71
CA ASN A 164 20.40 0.94 -3.33
C ASN A 164 19.14 0.53 -2.55
N ALA A 165 18.00 0.42 -3.22
CA ALA A 165 16.76 -0.06 -2.61
C ALA A 165 16.78 -1.57 -2.38
N ALA A 166 17.35 -2.33 -3.33
CA ALA A 166 17.53 -3.77 -3.20
C ALA A 166 18.54 -4.15 -2.09
N ALA A 167 19.47 -3.27 -1.75
CA ALA A 167 20.43 -3.46 -0.67
C ALA A 167 19.88 -3.09 0.72
N CYS A 168 18.66 -2.53 0.83
CA CYS A 168 18.05 -2.18 2.11
C CYS A 168 17.32 -3.39 2.71
N ASP A 169 17.83 -3.94 3.80
CA ASP A 169 17.29 -5.14 4.47
C ASP A 169 15.83 -4.98 4.96
N LYS A 170 15.35 -3.74 5.12
CA LYS A 170 13.97 -3.46 5.50
C LYS A 170 12.99 -3.64 4.34
N ILE A 171 13.42 -3.61 3.08
CA ILE A 171 12.55 -3.69 1.92
C ILE A 171 12.40 -5.14 1.47
N LYS A 172 11.14 -5.61 1.41
CA LYS A 172 10.78 -6.95 0.94
C LYS A 172 9.90 -6.85 -0.29
N VAL A 173 10.25 -7.58 -1.35
CA VAL A 173 9.51 -7.57 -2.61
C VAL A 173 8.67 -8.83 -2.75
N LEU A 174 7.39 -8.66 -3.06
CA LEU A 174 6.48 -9.74 -3.42
C LEU A 174 6.16 -9.69 -4.90
N THR A 175 6.09 -10.84 -5.55
CA THR A 175 5.71 -10.87 -6.96
C THR A 175 4.20 -10.89 -7.14
N ILE A 176 3.72 -10.05 -8.07
CA ILE A 176 2.33 -10.05 -8.54
C ILE A 176 2.16 -10.78 -9.89
N SER A 177 3.21 -11.43 -10.36
CA SER A 177 3.24 -12.06 -11.69
C SER A 177 2.09 -13.06 -11.92
N LYS A 178 1.73 -13.84 -10.91
CA LYS A 178 0.59 -14.77 -10.99
C LYS A 178 -0.74 -14.05 -11.16
N LEU A 179 -0.96 -12.97 -10.39
CA LEU A 179 -2.20 -12.17 -10.46
C LEU A 179 -2.35 -11.53 -11.84
N ILE A 180 -1.31 -10.87 -12.31
CA ILE A 180 -1.32 -10.20 -13.63
C ILE A 180 -1.39 -11.22 -14.77
N GLY A 181 -0.63 -12.32 -14.69
CA GLY A 181 -0.67 -13.39 -15.67
C GLY A 181 -2.07 -14.00 -15.84
N GLU A 182 -2.74 -14.27 -14.73
CA GLU A 182 -4.12 -14.77 -14.76
C GLU A 182 -5.09 -13.73 -15.35
N ALA A 183 -4.95 -12.46 -15.02
CA ALA A 183 -5.78 -11.40 -15.59
C ALA A 183 -5.59 -11.28 -17.11
N ILE A 184 -4.35 -11.41 -17.60
CA ILE A 184 -4.04 -11.40 -19.04
C ILE A 184 -4.69 -12.60 -19.73
N ILE A 185 -4.55 -13.80 -19.18
CA ILE A 185 -5.13 -15.02 -19.73
C ILE A 185 -6.66 -14.90 -19.83
N ARG A 186 -7.31 -14.48 -18.76
CA ARG A 186 -8.77 -14.29 -18.73
C ARG A 186 -9.22 -13.22 -19.73
N SER A 187 -8.54 -12.10 -19.74
CA SER A 187 -8.82 -11.02 -20.69
C SER A 187 -8.71 -11.49 -22.15
N PHE A 188 -7.68 -12.30 -22.47
CA PHE A 188 -7.48 -12.86 -23.80
C PHE A 188 -8.58 -13.86 -24.19
N ARG A 189 -9.06 -14.66 -23.24
CA ARG A 189 -10.12 -15.65 -23.45
C ARG A 189 -11.54 -15.07 -23.41
N GLY A 190 -11.69 -13.82 -22.98
CA GLY A 190 -13.00 -13.21 -22.75
C GLY A 190 -13.67 -13.68 -21.44
N ASP A 191 -12.90 -14.28 -20.53
CA ASP A 191 -13.38 -14.74 -19.23
C ASP A 191 -13.49 -13.59 -18.23
N SER A 192 -14.30 -13.80 -17.17
CA SER A 192 -14.46 -12.83 -16.09
C SER A 192 -13.20 -12.72 -15.22
N VAL A 193 -12.78 -11.48 -14.93
CA VAL A 193 -11.69 -11.18 -13.98
C VAL A 193 -12.20 -10.88 -12.57
N THR A 194 -13.51 -10.93 -12.33
CA THR A 194 -14.14 -10.50 -11.05
C THR A 194 -13.54 -11.20 -9.82
N SER A 195 -13.23 -12.49 -9.92
CA SER A 195 -12.65 -13.24 -8.78
C SER A 195 -11.19 -12.86 -8.46
N LEU A 196 -10.56 -12.02 -9.26
CA LEU A 196 -9.21 -11.52 -8.99
C LEU A 196 -9.20 -10.27 -8.10
N PHE A 197 -10.38 -9.70 -7.83
CA PHE A 197 -10.55 -8.53 -6.97
C PHE A 197 -10.77 -8.89 -5.48
N VAL A 198 -10.72 -10.16 -5.12
CA VAL A 198 -11.08 -10.66 -3.78
C VAL A 198 -9.86 -10.82 -2.90
#